data_f7b74094774bb10b26dc420cc4b67632
#
_entry.id   f7b74094774bb10b26dc420cc4b67632
#
_cell.length_a   1.000
_cell.length_b   1.000
_cell.length_c   1.000
_cell.angle_alpha   90.00
_cell.angle_beta   90.00
_cell.angle_gamma   90.00
#
_symmetry.space_group_name_H-M   'P 1'
#
loop_
_entity.id
_entity.type
_entity.pdbx_description
1 polymer ?
#
loop_
_entity_poly.entity_id
_entity_poly.type
_entity_poly.pdbx_seq_one_letter_code
_entity_poly.pdbx_strand_id
1 'polypeptide(L)'
;MIKLKFFKLAFAIGVFMITCSSLFAQQATNNSVVLFTNANIFDGQSEKLADGMSVLVEGNKITKIAKTITAPKGATVIDAKGKTLTPGFIGAHEHLIGQMPFQDAMFMDTRYMGYVGAWTVGVYLKNGFTTVRDMGGNTFSLKMAIDRGYIDGPRIYSSGALITQTGGHADHRTMGNSPQLAGGQWDNLVLWGDCAIADGVPEVLKATREQMRMGASQIKIANAGGIAEGDPLDIVEWTAEEVQACTQAATDWGTYVTSHTYTKEGVDRA
;
A
#
# COMPACT_ATOMS: atom_id res chain seq x y z
N MET A 1 -21.16 -35.45 45.30
CA MET A 1 -19.92 -34.70 45.50
C MET A 1 -19.15 -34.35 44.22
N ILE A 2 -19.52 -34.84 43.05
CA ILE A 2 -18.81 -34.61 41.75
C ILE A 2 -19.27 -33.31 41.08
N LYS A 3 -20.53 -32.87 41.21
CA LYS A 3 -21.07 -31.65 40.56
C LYS A 3 -20.48 -30.32 41.02
N LEU A 4 -19.95 -30.25 42.23
CA LEU A 4 -19.43 -29.00 42.81
C LEU A 4 -17.99 -28.67 42.35
N LYS A 5 -17.22 -29.65 41.90
CA LYS A 5 -15.85 -29.47 41.42
C LYS A 5 -15.79 -28.94 39.98
N PHE A 6 -16.77 -29.32 39.15
CA PHE A 6 -16.87 -28.85 37.78
C PHE A 6 -17.25 -27.36 37.69
N PHE A 7 -18.08 -26.89 38.62
CA PHE A 7 -18.50 -25.47 38.62
C PHE A 7 -17.36 -24.50 39.00
N LYS A 8 -16.49 -24.94 39.90
CA LYS A 8 -15.32 -24.11 40.31
C LYS A 8 -14.23 -24.06 39.22
N LEU A 9 -14.07 -25.15 38.45
CA LEU A 9 -13.10 -25.18 37.35
C LEU A 9 -13.57 -24.34 36.15
N ALA A 10 -14.87 -24.36 35.81
CA ALA A 10 -15.43 -23.53 34.75
C ALA A 10 -15.37 -22.03 35.06
N PHE A 11 -15.54 -21.65 36.34
CA PHE A 11 -15.42 -20.25 36.78
C PHE A 11 -13.97 -19.75 36.75
N ALA A 12 -12.98 -20.58 37.10
CA ALA A 12 -11.57 -20.23 37.06
C ALA A 12 -11.06 -20.07 35.60
N ILE A 13 -11.55 -20.90 34.66
CA ILE A 13 -11.21 -20.78 33.23
C ILE A 13 -11.86 -19.54 32.62
N GLY A 14 -13.09 -19.21 32.99
CA GLY A 14 -13.80 -18.01 32.52
C GLY A 14 -13.12 -16.70 32.97
N VAL A 15 -12.63 -16.64 34.20
CA VAL A 15 -11.91 -15.46 34.73
C VAL A 15 -10.51 -15.32 34.09
N PHE A 16 -9.85 -16.44 33.78
CA PHE A 16 -8.53 -16.40 33.11
C PHE A 16 -8.62 -15.95 31.65
N MET A 17 -9.71 -16.27 30.92
CA MET A 17 -9.93 -15.77 29.55
C MET A 17 -10.28 -14.28 29.49
N ILE A 18 -10.93 -13.73 30.51
CA ILE A 18 -11.29 -12.30 30.55
C ILE A 18 -10.07 -11.42 30.88
N THR A 19 -9.09 -11.93 31.62
CA THR A 19 -7.87 -11.18 31.94
C THR A 19 -6.81 -11.17 30.84
N CYS A 20 -6.83 -12.11 29.88
CA CYS A 20 -5.94 -12.10 28.73
C CYS A 20 -6.36 -11.12 27.61
N SER A 21 -7.61 -10.69 27.59
CA SER A 21 -8.11 -9.81 26.50
C SER A 21 -7.73 -8.34 26.66
N SER A 22 -7.17 -7.94 27.80
CA SER A 22 -6.83 -6.54 28.08
C SER A 22 -5.35 -6.18 27.89
N LEU A 23 -4.51 -7.11 27.44
CA LEU A 23 -3.07 -6.90 27.27
C LEU A 23 -2.64 -6.41 25.87
N PHE A 24 -3.57 -6.28 24.91
CA PHE A 24 -3.23 -5.91 23.54
C PHE A 24 -3.60 -4.49 23.11
N ALA A 25 -4.04 -3.63 24.01
CA ALA A 25 -4.47 -2.27 23.70
C ALA A 25 -3.70 -1.18 24.46
N GLN A 26 -2.39 -1.32 24.60
CA GLN A 26 -1.56 -0.20 25.01
C GLN A 26 -0.77 0.28 23.80
N GLN A 27 -1.47 0.97 22.89
CA GLN A 27 -0.82 1.86 21.95
C GLN A 27 -0.07 2.88 22.80
N ALA A 28 1.26 2.79 22.81
CA ALA A 28 2.10 3.78 23.49
C ALA A 28 1.73 5.14 22.92
N THR A 29 1.07 5.98 23.71
CA THR A 29 0.87 7.38 23.35
C THR A 29 2.28 7.97 23.21
N ASN A 30 2.71 8.20 21.99
CA ASN A 30 3.98 8.85 21.71
C ASN A 30 3.84 10.31 22.18
N ASN A 31 4.18 10.55 23.44
CA ASN A 31 4.17 11.88 24.03
C ASN A 31 5.44 12.67 23.67
N SER A 32 6.11 12.31 22.57
CA SER A 32 7.27 13.05 22.13
C SER A 32 6.88 14.48 21.76
N VAL A 33 7.68 15.41 22.25
CA VAL A 33 7.55 16.83 21.89
C VAL A 33 8.82 17.21 21.12
N VAL A 34 8.62 17.68 19.89
CA VAL A 34 9.70 18.12 18.98
C VAL A 34 9.46 19.56 18.57
N LEU A 35 10.48 20.40 18.74
CA LEU A 35 10.46 21.79 18.28
C LEU A 35 11.50 21.96 17.17
N PHE A 36 11.03 22.23 15.97
CA PHE A 36 11.91 22.71 14.89
C PHE A 36 12.05 24.23 14.99
N THR A 37 13.29 24.73 14.85
CA THR A 37 13.58 26.17 14.84
C THR A 37 14.33 26.54 13.56
N ASN A 38 14.32 27.82 13.19
CA ASN A 38 15.02 28.36 12.02
C ASN A 38 14.68 27.62 10.71
N ALA A 39 13.43 27.22 10.54
CA ALA A 39 12.94 26.53 9.34
C ALA A 39 12.30 27.51 8.35
N ASN A 40 12.52 27.31 7.06
CA ASN A 40 11.72 27.92 6.01
C ASN A 40 10.59 26.94 5.69
N ILE A 41 9.33 27.36 5.83
CA ILE A 41 8.18 26.43 5.68
C ILE A 41 7.62 26.53 4.27
N PHE A 42 7.53 25.38 3.60
CA PHE A 42 6.69 25.17 2.43
C PHE A 42 5.40 24.46 2.89
N ASP A 43 4.26 25.13 2.74
CA ASP A 43 2.97 24.59 3.20
C ASP A 43 2.17 23.84 2.11
N GLY A 44 2.70 23.79 0.88
CA GLY A 44 2.07 23.16 -0.27
C GLY A 44 0.94 23.97 -0.91
N GLN A 45 0.69 25.20 -0.46
CA GLN A 45 -0.39 26.08 -0.96
C GLN A 45 0.13 27.45 -1.37
N SER A 46 1.03 28.03 -0.56
CA SER A 46 1.57 29.35 -0.76
C SER A 46 2.67 29.36 -1.81
N GLU A 47 2.71 30.37 -2.68
CA GLU A 47 3.80 30.56 -3.66
C GLU A 47 5.15 30.92 -3.00
N LYS A 48 5.13 31.41 -1.77
CA LYS A 48 6.32 31.84 -1.04
C LYS A 48 6.53 31.03 0.23
N LEU A 49 7.78 30.79 0.56
CA LEU A 49 8.16 30.19 1.83
C LEU A 49 7.88 31.14 2.99
N ALA A 50 7.49 30.60 4.13
CA ALA A 50 7.47 31.32 5.39
C ALA A 50 8.83 31.17 6.07
N ASP A 51 9.70 32.18 5.97
CA ASP A 51 11.10 32.11 6.39
C ASP A 51 11.27 32.20 7.90
N GLY A 52 12.29 31.49 8.43
CA GLY A 52 12.78 31.60 9.80
C GLY A 52 11.71 31.30 10.85
N MET A 53 10.91 30.28 10.62
CA MET A 53 9.81 29.85 11.49
C MET A 53 10.23 28.78 12.48
N SER A 54 9.43 28.64 13.53
CA SER A 54 9.48 27.50 14.45
C SER A 54 8.19 26.68 14.34
N VAL A 55 8.31 25.35 14.45
CA VAL A 55 7.18 24.39 14.38
C VAL A 55 7.25 23.48 15.59
N LEU A 56 6.18 23.46 16.39
CA LEU A 56 6.03 22.57 17.53
C LEU A 56 5.16 21.36 17.13
N VAL A 57 5.70 20.19 17.36
CA VAL A 57 5.02 18.90 17.15
C VAL A 57 4.85 18.21 18.49
N GLU A 58 3.64 17.84 18.84
CA GLU A 58 3.31 17.13 20.06
C GLU A 58 2.60 15.82 19.69
N GLY A 59 3.24 14.72 20.00
CA GLY A 59 2.81 13.40 19.51
C GLY A 59 2.87 13.33 17.98
N ASN A 60 1.71 13.22 17.34
CA ASN A 60 1.58 13.11 15.89
C ASN A 60 0.96 14.37 15.23
N LYS A 61 0.94 15.51 15.95
CA LYS A 61 0.29 16.72 15.45
C LYS A 61 1.21 17.93 15.51
N ILE A 62 1.14 18.78 14.51
CA ILE A 62 1.68 20.13 14.55
C ILE A 62 0.70 20.97 15.38
N THR A 63 1.16 21.45 16.54
CA THR A 63 0.30 22.17 17.49
C THR A 63 0.51 23.68 17.42
N LYS A 64 1.69 24.12 16.94
CA LYS A 64 1.99 25.55 16.82
C LYS A 64 3.01 25.83 15.73
N ILE A 65 2.78 26.92 14.98
CA ILE A 65 3.73 27.50 14.04
C ILE A 65 3.84 28.99 14.35
N ALA A 66 5.06 29.49 14.57
CA ALA A 66 5.31 30.91 14.85
C ALA A 66 6.77 31.26 14.57
N LYS A 67 7.10 32.57 14.50
CA LYS A 67 8.49 33.02 14.37
C LYS A 67 9.38 32.51 15.51
N THR A 68 8.85 32.52 16.72
CA THR A 68 9.57 32.05 17.91
C THR A 68 8.60 31.25 18.78
N ILE A 69 9.06 30.11 19.25
CA ILE A 69 8.35 29.26 20.23
C ILE A 69 9.35 28.92 21.33
N THR A 70 8.98 29.18 22.58
CA THR A 70 9.74 28.72 23.73
C THR A 70 9.63 27.20 23.82
N ALA A 71 10.76 26.51 23.86
CA ALA A 71 10.77 25.04 23.93
C ALA A 71 10.09 24.56 25.21
N PRO A 72 9.06 23.68 25.11
CA PRO A 72 8.49 23.04 26.28
C PRO A 72 9.54 22.21 27.03
N LYS A 73 9.35 22.02 28.33
CA LYS A 73 10.25 21.18 29.13
C LYS A 73 10.30 19.77 28.59
N GLY A 74 11.51 19.28 28.30
CA GLY A 74 11.72 17.92 27.75
C GLY A 74 11.52 17.80 26.23
N ALA A 75 11.27 18.89 25.52
CA ALA A 75 11.20 18.87 24.06
C ALA A 75 12.57 18.60 23.42
N THR A 76 12.57 17.78 22.37
CA THR A 76 13.72 17.68 21.46
C THR A 76 13.74 18.90 20.56
N VAL A 77 14.80 19.70 20.60
CA VAL A 77 14.94 20.88 19.75
C VAL A 77 15.83 20.56 18.56
N ILE A 78 15.33 20.81 17.36
CA ILE A 78 16.02 20.61 16.09
C ILE A 78 16.18 21.96 15.38
N ASP A 79 17.40 22.46 15.26
CA ASP A 79 17.69 23.64 14.48
C ASP A 79 17.76 23.27 12.98
N ALA A 80 16.81 23.73 12.21
CA ALA A 80 16.77 23.49 10.76
C ALA A 80 17.82 24.26 9.97
N LYS A 81 18.51 25.24 10.58
CA LYS A 81 19.60 26.02 9.99
C LYS A 81 19.22 26.66 8.64
N GLY A 82 18.00 27.16 8.53
CA GLY A 82 17.49 27.75 7.30
C GLY A 82 17.06 26.75 6.22
N LYS A 83 17.06 25.44 6.52
CA LYS A 83 16.52 24.43 5.60
C LYS A 83 15.01 24.54 5.49
N THR A 84 14.48 24.03 4.38
CA THR A 84 13.05 24.03 4.15
C THR A 84 12.39 22.80 4.83
N LEU A 85 11.39 23.06 5.64
CA LEU A 85 10.47 22.06 6.19
C LEU A 85 9.26 21.97 5.26
N THR A 86 8.98 20.79 4.77
CA THR A 86 7.87 20.51 3.84
C THR A 86 6.90 19.50 4.45
N PRO A 87 5.66 19.41 3.95
CA PRO A 87 4.86 18.19 4.12
C PRO A 87 5.63 16.97 3.62
N GLY A 88 5.34 15.79 4.16
CA GLY A 88 5.91 14.55 3.65
C GLY A 88 5.54 14.33 2.18
N PHE A 89 6.47 13.77 1.41
CA PHE A 89 6.26 13.49 -0.01
C PHE A 89 5.22 12.38 -0.19
N ILE A 90 4.55 12.45 -1.34
CA ILE A 90 3.56 11.45 -1.77
C ILE A 90 4.07 10.77 -3.02
N GLY A 91 4.33 9.46 -2.94
CA GLY A 91 4.56 8.61 -4.11
C GLY A 91 3.21 8.22 -4.72
N ALA A 92 2.90 8.77 -5.91
CA ALA A 92 1.59 8.58 -6.51
C ALA A 92 1.48 7.30 -7.37
N HIS A 93 2.59 6.63 -7.67
CA HIS A 93 2.66 5.40 -8.44
C HIS A 93 3.89 4.60 -8.02
N GLU A 94 3.69 3.64 -7.13
CA GLU A 94 4.75 2.84 -6.53
C GLU A 94 4.43 1.34 -6.63
N HIS A 95 5.47 0.51 -6.52
CA HIS A 95 5.40 -0.95 -6.46
C HIS A 95 6.26 -1.42 -5.27
N LEU A 96 5.69 -1.44 -4.07
CA LEU A 96 6.45 -1.56 -2.82
C LEU A 96 7.11 -2.94 -2.65
N ILE A 97 6.47 -4.00 -3.11
CA ILE A 97 7.02 -5.36 -3.04
C ILE A 97 7.77 -5.78 -4.30
N GLY A 98 7.68 -4.99 -5.37
CA GLY A 98 8.39 -5.20 -6.65
C GLY A 98 9.81 -4.61 -6.70
N GLN A 99 10.36 -4.13 -5.57
CA GLN A 99 11.70 -3.51 -5.52
C GLN A 99 12.81 -4.55 -5.40
N MET A 100 12.82 -5.52 -6.32
CA MET A 100 13.81 -6.58 -6.43
C MET A 100 14.01 -6.95 -7.91
N PRO A 101 15.08 -7.69 -8.27
CA PRO A 101 15.21 -8.23 -9.61
C PRO A 101 14.00 -9.09 -9.98
N PHE A 102 13.48 -8.92 -11.19
CA PHE A 102 12.27 -9.62 -11.65
C PHE A 102 12.39 -11.15 -11.50
N GLN A 103 13.56 -11.70 -11.78
CA GLN A 103 13.81 -13.13 -11.59
C GLN A 103 13.63 -13.57 -10.14
N ASP A 104 14.02 -12.75 -9.16
CA ASP A 104 13.81 -13.08 -7.76
C ASP A 104 12.30 -13.11 -7.44
N ALA A 105 11.54 -12.16 -7.95
CA ALA A 105 10.08 -12.13 -7.80
C ALA A 105 9.40 -13.39 -8.35
N MET A 106 9.93 -13.97 -9.43
CA MET A 106 9.37 -15.19 -10.03
C MET A 106 9.69 -16.47 -9.25
N PHE A 107 10.79 -16.52 -8.51
CA PHE A 107 11.30 -17.76 -7.91
C PHE A 107 11.32 -17.75 -6.37
N MET A 108 11.26 -16.58 -5.71
CA MET A 108 11.26 -16.48 -4.26
C MET A 108 9.85 -16.69 -3.68
N ASP A 109 9.80 -17.02 -2.40
CA ASP A 109 8.50 -17.18 -1.71
C ASP A 109 7.91 -15.85 -1.23
N THR A 110 6.63 -15.86 -0.85
CA THR A 110 5.92 -14.67 -0.37
C THR A 110 6.54 -14.05 0.89
N ARG A 111 7.29 -14.82 1.68
CA ARG A 111 7.97 -14.31 2.88
C ARG A 111 9.12 -13.42 2.50
N TYR A 112 9.90 -13.84 1.48
CA TYR A 112 10.98 -13.01 0.95
C TYR A 112 10.45 -11.67 0.43
N MET A 113 9.36 -11.70 -0.35
CA MET A 113 8.68 -10.49 -0.82
C MET A 113 8.21 -9.60 0.34
N GLY A 114 7.69 -10.20 1.41
CA GLY A 114 7.32 -9.48 2.62
C GLY A 114 8.50 -8.78 3.29
N TYR A 115 9.68 -9.42 3.35
CA TYR A 115 10.90 -8.81 3.89
C TYR A 115 11.43 -7.68 3.02
N VAL A 116 11.42 -7.85 1.70
CA VAL A 116 11.78 -6.79 0.75
C VAL A 116 10.82 -5.61 0.89
N GLY A 117 9.51 -5.87 0.97
CA GLY A 117 8.51 -4.83 1.21
C GLY A 117 8.74 -4.05 2.51
N ALA A 118 9.04 -4.77 3.62
CA ALA A 118 9.35 -4.13 4.91
C ALA A 118 10.62 -3.28 4.84
N TRP A 119 11.65 -3.72 4.14
CA TRP A 119 12.85 -2.92 3.88
C TRP A 119 12.55 -1.70 3.01
N THR A 120 11.79 -1.90 1.93
CA THR A 120 11.42 -0.85 0.96
C THR A 120 10.68 0.30 1.64
N VAL A 121 9.67 0.02 2.46
CA VAL A 121 8.91 1.09 3.14
C VAL A 121 9.77 1.90 4.10
N GLY A 122 10.78 1.28 4.72
CA GLY A 122 11.79 1.98 5.52
C GLY A 122 12.66 2.93 4.68
N VAL A 123 12.99 2.54 3.44
CA VAL A 123 13.74 3.39 2.49
C VAL A 123 12.87 4.58 2.05
N TYR A 124 11.59 4.36 1.71
CA TYR A 124 10.67 5.44 1.36
C TYR A 124 10.55 6.47 2.48
N LEU A 125 10.33 6.00 3.71
CA LEU A 125 10.19 6.90 4.86
C LEU A 125 11.47 7.72 5.12
N LYS A 126 12.65 7.11 5.02
CA LYS A 126 13.95 7.79 5.16
C LYS A 126 14.20 8.83 4.08
N ASN A 127 13.61 8.67 2.90
CA ASN A 127 13.67 9.64 1.80
C ASN A 127 12.54 10.69 1.84
N GLY A 128 11.75 10.72 2.92
CA GLY A 128 10.72 11.73 3.17
C GLY A 128 9.35 11.41 2.56
N PHE A 129 9.15 10.21 1.99
CA PHE A 129 7.84 9.78 1.52
C PHE A 129 7.03 9.25 2.70
N THR A 130 5.97 9.98 3.07
CA THR A 130 5.09 9.64 4.19
C THR A 130 3.77 9.02 3.74
N THR A 131 3.49 9.05 2.45
CA THR A 131 2.31 8.46 1.83
C THR A 131 2.69 7.88 0.47
N VAL A 132 2.16 6.71 0.14
CA VAL A 132 2.37 6.07 -1.16
C VAL A 132 1.06 5.49 -1.68
N ARG A 133 0.84 5.62 -2.98
CA ARG A 133 -0.18 4.92 -3.73
C ARG A 133 0.48 3.76 -4.47
N ASP A 134 0.25 2.55 -3.96
CA ASP A 134 0.83 1.32 -4.50
C ASP A 134 -0.04 0.81 -5.65
N MET A 135 0.57 0.56 -6.80
CA MET A 135 -0.09 0.32 -8.08
C MET A 135 0.13 -1.08 -8.63
N GLY A 136 0.22 -2.04 -7.76
CA GLY A 136 0.30 -3.46 -8.09
C GLY A 136 1.15 -4.21 -7.09
N GLY A 137 0.63 -5.36 -6.70
CA GLY A 137 1.20 -6.22 -5.70
C GLY A 137 0.34 -6.36 -4.44
N ASN A 138 0.45 -7.50 -3.80
CA ASN A 138 -0.33 -7.83 -2.60
C ASN A 138 0.25 -7.16 -1.35
N THR A 139 0.08 -5.86 -1.22
CA THR A 139 0.62 -5.05 -0.11
C THR A 139 -0.33 -4.91 1.08
N PHE A 140 -1.46 -5.60 1.11
CA PHE A 140 -2.45 -5.49 2.20
C PHE A 140 -1.88 -5.86 3.57
N SER A 141 -1.09 -6.94 3.65
CA SER A 141 -0.45 -7.36 4.90
C SER A 141 0.63 -6.38 5.35
N LEU A 142 1.39 -5.80 4.41
CA LEU A 142 2.39 -4.77 4.67
C LEU A 142 1.72 -3.51 5.22
N LYS A 143 0.65 -3.04 4.57
CA LYS A 143 -0.18 -1.94 5.06
C LYS A 143 -0.68 -2.20 6.48
N MET A 144 -1.23 -3.39 6.73
CA MET A 144 -1.75 -3.76 8.06
C MET A 144 -0.64 -3.75 9.12
N ALA A 145 0.57 -4.21 8.81
CA ALA A 145 1.70 -4.21 9.73
C ALA A 145 2.13 -2.79 10.10
N ILE A 146 2.14 -1.86 9.14
CA ILE A 146 2.41 -0.43 9.38
C ILE A 146 1.29 0.20 10.20
N ASP A 147 0.02 0.01 9.80
CA ASP A 147 -1.13 0.60 10.49
C ASP A 147 -1.25 0.14 11.96
N ARG A 148 -0.73 -1.05 12.27
CA ARG A 148 -0.65 -1.61 13.64
C ARG A 148 0.64 -1.24 14.38
N GLY A 149 1.57 -0.54 13.75
CA GLY A 149 2.83 -0.12 14.35
C GLY A 149 3.85 -1.24 14.56
N TYR A 150 3.74 -2.37 13.84
CA TYR A 150 4.75 -3.43 13.88
C TYR A 150 6.02 -3.06 13.12
N ILE A 151 5.88 -2.26 12.07
CA ILE A 151 6.98 -1.72 11.28
C ILE A 151 6.73 -0.25 10.97
N ASP A 152 7.80 0.54 10.85
CA ASP A 152 7.72 1.92 10.42
C ASP A 152 7.63 2.00 8.89
N GLY A 153 6.73 2.84 8.39
CA GLY A 153 6.55 3.02 6.95
C GLY A 153 5.57 4.15 6.63
N PRO A 154 5.45 4.51 5.35
CA PRO A 154 4.47 5.48 4.89
C PRO A 154 3.05 4.93 4.98
N ARG A 155 2.06 5.83 4.94
CA ARG A 155 0.67 5.42 4.72
C ARG A 155 0.53 4.82 3.32
N ILE A 156 0.00 3.59 3.23
CA ILE A 156 -0.15 2.88 1.96
C ILE A 156 -1.60 2.93 1.49
N TYR A 157 -1.81 3.35 0.24
CA TYR A 157 -3.05 3.17 -0.51
C TYR A 157 -2.82 2.04 -1.52
N SER A 158 -3.20 0.83 -1.15
CA SER A 158 -2.95 -0.38 -1.93
C SER A 158 -4.00 -0.57 -3.02
N SER A 159 -3.59 -0.96 -4.24
CA SER A 159 -4.50 -1.45 -5.28
C SER A 159 -4.77 -2.95 -5.20
N GLY A 160 -3.87 -3.69 -4.53
CA GLY A 160 -3.81 -5.13 -4.67
C GLY A 160 -3.24 -5.54 -6.02
N ALA A 161 -3.67 -6.67 -6.55
CA ALA A 161 -3.18 -7.22 -7.80
C ALA A 161 -3.29 -6.25 -8.97
N LEU A 162 -2.25 -6.22 -9.82
CA LEU A 162 -2.37 -5.69 -11.18
C LEU A 162 -3.23 -6.65 -12.00
N ILE A 163 -4.39 -6.19 -12.47
CA ILE A 163 -5.33 -7.02 -13.23
C ILE A 163 -5.06 -6.83 -14.72
N THR A 164 -4.92 -7.92 -15.46
CA THR A 164 -4.61 -7.97 -16.88
C THR A 164 -5.36 -9.12 -17.55
N GLN A 165 -5.33 -9.19 -18.87
CA GLN A 165 -5.87 -10.33 -19.64
C GLN A 165 -4.84 -11.44 -19.83
N THR A 166 -5.25 -12.59 -20.36
CA THR A 166 -4.33 -13.63 -20.87
C THR A 166 -3.42 -13.04 -21.95
N GLY A 167 -2.11 -13.21 -21.75
CA GLY A 167 -1.07 -12.66 -22.64
C GLY A 167 -0.91 -11.14 -22.54
N GLY A 168 -1.47 -10.50 -21.53
CA GLY A 168 -1.29 -9.08 -21.24
C GLY A 168 -0.08 -8.81 -20.35
N HIS A 169 0.13 -7.54 -20.00
CA HIS A 169 1.32 -6.99 -19.34
C HIS A 169 1.73 -7.68 -18.04
N ALA A 170 0.79 -8.23 -17.28
CA ALA A 170 1.07 -8.94 -16.04
C ALA A 170 0.89 -10.47 -16.14
N ASP A 171 0.82 -11.01 -17.35
CA ASP A 171 0.87 -12.44 -17.60
C ASP A 171 2.32 -12.86 -17.93
N HIS A 172 3.08 -13.18 -16.91
CA HIS A 172 4.52 -13.47 -17.02
C HIS A 172 4.83 -14.91 -17.46
N ARG A 173 3.81 -15.66 -17.92
CA ARG A 173 4.03 -17.01 -18.46
C ARG A 173 4.81 -16.94 -19.77
N THR A 174 5.81 -17.80 -19.89
CA THR A 174 6.66 -17.91 -21.08
C THR A 174 6.06 -18.86 -22.11
N MET A 175 6.59 -18.87 -23.34
CA MET A 175 6.23 -19.85 -24.38
C MET A 175 6.40 -21.31 -23.93
N GLY A 176 7.24 -21.60 -22.93
CA GLY A 176 7.43 -22.93 -22.37
C GLY A 176 6.32 -23.37 -21.40
N ASN A 177 5.46 -22.46 -20.96
CA ASN A 177 4.36 -22.81 -20.07
C ASN A 177 3.17 -23.35 -20.86
N SER A 178 2.54 -24.42 -20.37
CA SER A 178 1.33 -24.98 -20.99
C SER A 178 0.18 -23.98 -20.89
N PRO A 179 -0.71 -23.92 -21.91
CA PRO A 179 -1.94 -23.12 -21.83
C PRO A 179 -2.81 -23.52 -20.64
N GLN A 180 -3.54 -22.58 -20.04
CA GLN A 180 -4.43 -22.82 -18.91
C GLN A 180 -5.48 -23.88 -19.23
N LEU A 181 -6.10 -23.81 -20.42
CA LEU A 181 -7.09 -24.81 -20.91
C LEU A 181 -6.53 -26.23 -21.04
N ALA A 182 -5.20 -26.37 -21.10
CA ALA A 182 -4.49 -27.65 -21.11
C ALA A 182 -3.94 -28.03 -19.72
N GLY A 183 -4.37 -27.36 -18.66
CA GLY A 183 -3.92 -27.61 -17.28
C GLY A 183 -2.63 -26.92 -16.88
N GLY A 184 -2.23 -25.88 -17.61
CA GLY A 184 -1.08 -25.05 -17.27
C GLY A 184 -1.21 -24.41 -15.90
N GLN A 185 -0.07 -24.24 -15.22
CA GLN A 185 -0.05 -23.59 -13.92
C GLN A 185 0.14 -22.07 -14.07
N TRP A 186 -0.45 -21.32 -13.16
CA TRP A 186 -0.15 -19.91 -13.00
C TRP A 186 1.28 -19.71 -12.48
N ASP A 187 1.88 -18.59 -12.83
CA ASP A 187 3.15 -18.18 -12.25
C ASP A 187 2.96 -17.75 -10.76
N ASN A 188 4.07 -17.57 -10.08
CA ASN A 188 4.05 -17.27 -8.65
C ASN A 188 3.41 -15.93 -8.35
N LEU A 189 3.54 -14.90 -9.19
CA LEU A 189 2.96 -13.58 -8.95
C LEU A 189 1.43 -13.63 -8.97
N VAL A 190 0.85 -14.45 -9.86
CA VAL A 190 -0.59 -14.70 -9.86
C VAL A 190 -1.01 -15.52 -8.64
N LEU A 191 -0.26 -16.59 -8.30
CA LEU A 191 -0.59 -17.44 -7.13
C LEU A 191 -0.51 -16.68 -5.81
N TRP A 192 0.32 -15.66 -5.72
CA TRP A 192 0.48 -14.83 -4.51
C TRP A 192 -0.43 -13.60 -4.49
N GLY A 193 -1.14 -13.35 -5.58
CA GLY A 193 -2.07 -12.24 -5.70
C GLY A 193 -1.41 -10.90 -5.98
N ASP A 194 -0.21 -10.90 -6.55
CA ASP A 194 0.47 -9.70 -7.02
C ASP A 194 -0.06 -9.28 -8.38
N CYS A 195 -0.43 -10.27 -9.20
CA CYS A 195 -1.12 -10.12 -10.47
C CYS A 195 -2.43 -10.92 -10.47
N ALA A 196 -3.35 -10.57 -11.35
CA ALA A 196 -4.58 -11.32 -11.58
C ALA A 196 -4.91 -11.35 -13.08
N ILE A 197 -5.08 -12.55 -13.62
CA ILE A 197 -5.47 -12.73 -15.03
C ILE A 197 -6.99 -12.86 -15.07
N ALA A 198 -7.65 -12.07 -15.94
CA ALA A 198 -9.10 -12.04 -16.06
C ALA A 198 -9.51 -11.77 -17.52
N ASP A 199 -10.27 -12.70 -18.09
CA ASP A 199 -10.80 -12.62 -19.46
C ASP A 199 -12.32 -12.61 -19.43
N GLY A 200 -12.90 -11.64 -20.11
CA GLY A 200 -14.35 -11.45 -20.15
C GLY A 200 -14.91 -10.77 -18.90
N VAL A 201 -16.03 -10.10 -19.07
CA VAL A 201 -16.73 -9.33 -18.03
C VAL A 201 -16.91 -10.09 -16.70
N PRO A 202 -17.31 -11.39 -16.67
CA PRO A 202 -17.48 -12.10 -15.41
C PRO A 202 -16.19 -12.24 -14.58
N GLU A 203 -15.06 -12.53 -15.23
CA GLU A 203 -13.78 -12.70 -14.54
C GLU A 203 -13.22 -11.36 -14.09
N VAL A 204 -13.32 -10.33 -14.92
CA VAL A 204 -12.93 -8.95 -14.57
C VAL A 204 -13.71 -8.44 -13.35
N LEU A 205 -15.03 -8.64 -13.31
CA LEU A 205 -15.86 -8.30 -12.14
C LEU A 205 -15.40 -9.06 -10.89
N LYS A 206 -15.11 -10.36 -11.03
CA LYS A 206 -14.63 -11.19 -9.93
C LYS A 206 -13.28 -10.71 -9.41
N ALA A 207 -12.31 -10.49 -10.29
CA ALA A 207 -10.97 -10.02 -9.93
C ALA A 207 -11.02 -8.65 -9.25
N THR A 208 -11.79 -7.71 -9.80
CA THR A 208 -11.99 -6.36 -9.22
C THR A 208 -12.59 -6.43 -7.82
N ARG A 209 -13.69 -7.18 -7.64
CA ARG A 209 -14.37 -7.32 -6.36
C ARG A 209 -13.50 -8.02 -5.31
N GLU A 210 -12.63 -8.93 -5.73
CA GLU A 210 -11.68 -9.59 -4.82
C GLU A 210 -10.67 -8.59 -4.25
N GLN A 211 -10.12 -7.67 -5.05
CA GLN A 211 -9.25 -6.61 -4.54
C GLN A 211 -10.01 -5.71 -3.57
N MET A 212 -11.24 -5.32 -3.91
CA MET A 212 -12.08 -4.52 -3.01
C MET A 212 -12.37 -5.24 -1.69
N ARG A 213 -12.69 -6.54 -1.73
CA ARG A 213 -12.89 -7.37 -0.54
C ARG A 213 -11.66 -7.38 0.39
N MET A 214 -10.46 -7.34 -0.18
CA MET A 214 -9.20 -7.29 0.57
C MET A 214 -8.87 -5.90 1.11
N GLY A 215 -9.60 -4.86 0.70
CA GLY A 215 -9.43 -3.48 1.20
C GLY A 215 -8.63 -2.57 0.27
N ALA A 216 -8.68 -2.82 -1.05
CA ALA A 216 -8.06 -1.95 -2.03
C ALA A 216 -8.62 -0.52 -1.94
N SER A 217 -7.74 0.45 -2.04
CA SER A 217 -8.09 1.88 -2.06
C SER A 217 -8.46 2.36 -3.47
N GLN A 218 -7.95 1.71 -4.48
CA GLN A 218 -8.20 1.88 -5.91
C GLN A 218 -7.94 0.55 -6.61
N ILE A 219 -8.35 0.44 -7.86
CA ILE A 219 -8.04 -0.71 -8.72
C ILE A 219 -6.95 -0.33 -9.71
N LYS A 220 -6.05 -1.27 -10.01
CA LYS A 220 -5.05 -1.14 -11.08
C LYS A 220 -5.30 -2.19 -12.16
N ILE A 221 -5.39 -1.74 -13.40
CA ILE A 221 -5.46 -2.59 -14.58
C ILE A 221 -4.29 -2.31 -15.53
N ALA A 222 -3.93 -3.29 -16.35
CA ALA A 222 -3.16 -3.08 -17.55
C ALA A 222 -4.11 -3.00 -18.76
N ASN A 223 -3.92 -1.98 -19.59
CA ASN A 223 -4.68 -1.76 -20.82
C ASN A 223 -3.76 -1.53 -22.03
N ALA A 224 -2.48 -1.84 -21.86
CA ALA A 224 -1.46 -1.89 -22.89
C ALA A 224 -0.32 -2.80 -22.42
N GLY A 225 0.52 -3.23 -23.33
CA GLY A 225 1.77 -3.92 -23.01
C GLY A 225 2.80 -3.00 -22.35
N GLY A 226 3.95 -3.54 -22.03
CA GLY A 226 5.04 -2.89 -21.31
C GLY A 226 6.40 -3.01 -22.00
N ILE A 227 7.38 -2.29 -21.47
CA ILE A 227 8.75 -2.28 -22.01
C ILE A 227 9.67 -3.27 -21.27
N ALA A 228 9.26 -3.80 -20.14
CA ALA A 228 10.13 -4.56 -19.23
C ALA A 228 9.92 -6.08 -19.32
N GLU A 229 8.72 -6.55 -19.64
CA GLU A 229 8.31 -7.95 -19.53
C GLU A 229 8.31 -8.71 -20.85
N GLY A 230 8.58 -8.02 -21.96
CA GLY A 230 8.69 -8.65 -23.29
C GLY A 230 7.37 -8.76 -24.04
N ASP A 231 6.29 -8.24 -23.51
CA ASP A 231 5.02 -8.06 -24.20
C ASP A 231 5.10 -6.86 -25.18
N PRO A 232 4.39 -6.91 -26.33
CA PRO A 232 4.43 -5.81 -27.30
C PRO A 232 3.86 -4.51 -26.70
N LEU A 233 4.63 -3.43 -26.76
CA LEU A 233 4.27 -2.13 -26.17
C LEU A 233 2.97 -1.55 -26.71
N ASP A 234 2.65 -1.83 -27.97
CA ASP A 234 1.57 -1.23 -28.74
C ASP A 234 0.28 -2.06 -28.76
N ILE A 235 0.20 -3.12 -27.98
CA ILE A 235 -1.06 -3.85 -27.80
C ILE A 235 -2.04 -3.01 -26.99
N VAL A 236 -3.33 -3.25 -27.23
CA VAL A 236 -4.42 -2.76 -26.39
C VAL A 236 -5.07 -3.96 -25.74
N GLU A 237 -5.00 -4.02 -24.42
CA GLU A 237 -5.62 -5.07 -23.63
C GLU A 237 -7.10 -4.75 -23.42
N TRP A 238 -7.87 -5.79 -23.17
CA TRP A 238 -9.28 -5.75 -22.85
C TRP A 238 -10.18 -5.03 -23.87
N THR A 239 -11.39 -5.48 -23.96
CA THR A 239 -12.47 -4.82 -24.70
C THR A 239 -13.02 -3.63 -23.90
N ALA A 240 -13.78 -2.77 -24.53
CA ALA A 240 -14.44 -1.65 -23.87
C ALA A 240 -15.40 -2.12 -22.77
N GLU A 241 -16.09 -3.24 -22.98
CA GLU A 241 -17.03 -3.83 -22.01
C GLU A 241 -16.32 -4.34 -20.75
N GLU A 242 -15.12 -4.89 -20.88
CA GLU A 242 -14.30 -5.35 -19.76
C GLU A 242 -13.80 -4.17 -18.92
N VAL A 243 -13.26 -3.13 -19.55
CA VAL A 243 -12.85 -1.89 -18.88
C VAL A 243 -14.04 -1.24 -18.17
N GLN A 244 -15.19 -1.15 -18.84
CA GLN A 244 -16.41 -0.59 -18.27
C GLN A 244 -16.90 -1.40 -17.05
N ALA A 245 -16.84 -2.73 -17.12
CA ALA A 245 -17.23 -3.59 -16.00
C ALA A 245 -16.33 -3.38 -14.77
N CYS A 246 -15.01 -3.27 -14.97
CA CYS A 246 -14.08 -2.94 -13.92
C CYS A 246 -14.39 -1.58 -13.29
N THR A 247 -14.56 -0.56 -14.12
CA THR A 247 -14.83 0.82 -13.69
C THR A 247 -16.16 0.92 -12.95
N GLN A 248 -17.21 0.26 -13.43
CA GLN A 248 -18.50 0.21 -12.74
C GLN A 248 -18.37 -0.44 -11.35
N ALA A 249 -17.67 -1.59 -11.27
CA ALA A 249 -17.47 -2.26 -10.00
C ALA A 249 -16.69 -1.41 -8.99
N ALA A 250 -15.64 -0.71 -9.43
CA ALA A 250 -14.89 0.21 -8.57
C ALA A 250 -15.75 1.40 -8.11
N THR A 251 -16.54 1.98 -9.03
CA THR A 251 -17.45 3.10 -8.73
C THR A 251 -18.52 2.70 -7.72
N ASP A 252 -19.09 1.51 -7.83
CA ASP A 252 -20.09 0.98 -6.88
C ASP A 252 -19.51 0.84 -5.45
N TRP A 253 -18.19 0.71 -5.34
CA TRP A 253 -17.45 0.70 -4.06
C TRP A 253 -16.94 2.08 -3.64
N GLY A 254 -17.24 3.14 -4.39
CA GLY A 254 -16.85 4.52 -4.09
C GLY A 254 -15.39 4.83 -4.36
N THR A 255 -14.77 4.09 -5.31
CA THR A 255 -13.38 4.30 -5.70
C THR A 255 -13.22 4.36 -7.24
N TYR A 256 -12.01 4.28 -7.74
CA TYR A 256 -11.68 4.49 -9.14
C TYR A 256 -10.70 3.41 -9.66
N VAL A 257 -10.58 3.35 -10.98
CA VAL A 257 -9.61 2.51 -11.68
C VAL A 257 -8.45 3.37 -12.16
N THR A 258 -7.25 2.82 -12.11
CA THR A 258 -6.04 3.36 -12.73
C THR A 258 -5.57 2.39 -13.79
N SER A 259 -5.10 2.90 -14.92
CA SER A 259 -4.71 2.09 -16.08
C SER A 259 -3.24 2.28 -16.41
N HIS A 260 -2.54 1.16 -16.63
CA HIS A 260 -1.27 1.11 -17.34
C HIS A 260 -1.57 1.15 -18.84
N THR A 261 -1.06 2.15 -19.57
CA THR A 261 -1.31 2.28 -21.01
C THR A 261 -0.29 3.20 -21.68
N TYR A 262 0.09 2.87 -22.90
CA TYR A 262 1.03 3.66 -23.71
C TYR A 262 0.43 4.11 -25.04
N THR A 263 -0.65 3.47 -25.49
CA THR A 263 -1.25 3.76 -26.79
C THR A 263 -2.37 4.77 -26.68
N LYS A 264 -2.59 5.55 -27.77
CA LYS A 264 -3.76 6.44 -27.84
C LYS A 264 -5.07 5.67 -27.66
N GLU A 265 -5.18 4.52 -28.30
CA GLU A 265 -6.38 3.69 -28.23
C GLU A 265 -6.62 3.13 -26.83
N GLY A 266 -5.55 2.72 -26.15
CA GLY A 266 -5.63 2.29 -24.74
C GLY A 266 -6.08 3.42 -23.82
N VAL A 267 -5.58 4.64 -24.03
CA VAL A 267 -6.01 5.84 -23.28
C VAL A 267 -7.48 6.18 -23.55
N ASP A 268 -7.89 6.15 -24.81
CA ASP A 268 -9.28 6.46 -25.21
C ASP A 268 -10.26 5.43 -24.64
N ARG A 269 -9.80 4.18 -24.43
CA ARG A 269 -10.61 3.08 -23.87
C ARG A 269 -10.70 3.11 -22.35
N ALA A 270 -9.66 3.59 -21.67
CA ALA A 270 -9.59 3.67 -20.22
C ALA A 270 -10.40 4.84 -19.63
#